data_87a989a593df99e4dd61c6a619f746a1
#
_entry.id   87a989a593df99e4dd61c6a619f746a1
#
_cell.length_a   1.000
_cell.length_b   1.000
_cell.length_c   1.000
_cell.angle_alpha   90.00
_cell.angle_beta   90.00
_cell.angle_gamma   90.00
#
_symmetry.space_group_name_H-M   'P 1'
#
loop_
_entity.id
_entity.type
_entity.pdbx_description
1 polymer ?
#
loop_
_entity_poly.entity_id
_entity_poly.type
_entity_poly.pdbx_seq_one_letter_code
_entity_poly.pdbx_strand_id
1 'polypeptide(L)'
;MNILVRYRLAGRTAKEISASVEAGVRRGQLTPGDHLPPVRELAGQLGVSPTTVASAYGDLRRRGLTTGTGRAGTRIRGAPPVSSRVYLSAPAGTRDLVTGGPDPDLLPLLPAQPARRPARMYAEAPVSPRLRRLAAGQLAADGIEVTSLTVTGGALDGIERVLATWLTPADRVIVEDPGHAVTFDLLAAMGFTAVPVPVDDLGIRPDGLAAALARGADALILTPRAQAANGAAWDAGRAAEISEVLRRHPSTGVIEDDHAGPVAGVPAFSARAGASGPRGPARWVTLRSVSKSLGPDLRLAVLAGDEATITRVAGRQALGTGWVSYQLQEMVADLWSDPSVLRGLDSAAQVYAGRGRALRSALAAHGITASGRSGFTCWVPAADEDGVASSLAAAGWAVAPGQRFRVAAPPGVRISFARLAEADAPSFAAEFARALRHRASRLD
;
A
#
# COMPACT_ATOMS: atom_id res chain seq x y z
N MET A 1 25.18 27.68 11.42
CA MET A 1 25.98 27.32 12.62
C MET A 1 26.62 25.97 12.35
N ASN A 2 27.93 25.85 12.52
CA ASN A 2 28.67 24.65 12.15
C ASN A 2 28.24 23.49 13.08
N ILE A 3 27.78 22.39 12.53
CA ILE A 3 27.26 21.21 13.24
C ILE A 3 28.29 20.57 14.17
N LEU A 4 29.57 20.73 13.85
CA LEU A 4 30.69 20.19 14.61
C LEU A 4 30.87 20.84 15.99
N VAL A 5 30.20 21.99 16.23
CA VAL A 5 30.15 22.63 17.54
C VAL A 5 29.10 21.99 18.45
N ARG A 6 28.07 21.40 17.88
CA ARG A 6 26.95 20.74 18.62
C ARG A 6 27.13 19.27 18.83
N TYR A 7 27.71 18.56 17.84
CA TYR A 7 27.86 17.12 17.89
C TYR A 7 29.16 16.68 17.18
N ARG A 8 29.98 15.93 17.87
CA ARG A 8 31.23 15.41 17.34
C ARG A 8 30.99 14.04 16.70
N LEU A 9 31.07 13.98 15.37
CA LEU A 9 31.04 12.73 14.64
C LEU A 9 32.31 11.91 14.94
N ALA A 10 32.14 10.58 15.05
CA ALA A 10 33.21 9.66 15.38
C ALA A 10 33.09 8.37 14.52
N GLY A 11 34.22 7.66 14.37
CA GLY A 11 34.30 6.39 13.66
C GLY A 11 35.48 6.33 12.69
N ARG A 12 35.98 5.12 12.44
CA ARG A 12 37.09 4.86 11.50
C ARG A 12 36.64 4.05 10.28
N THR A 13 35.47 3.45 10.33
CA THR A 13 34.84 2.71 9.24
C THR A 13 33.57 3.40 8.77
N ALA A 14 33.12 3.11 7.55
CA ALA A 14 31.87 3.65 7.03
C ALA A 14 30.67 3.32 7.94
N LYS A 15 30.65 2.11 8.51
CA LYS A 15 29.59 1.64 9.43
C LYS A 15 29.60 2.42 10.75
N GLU A 16 30.76 2.68 11.32
CA GLU A 16 30.90 3.44 12.58
C GLU A 16 30.50 4.92 12.39
N ILE A 17 30.90 5.51 11.26
CA ILE A 17 30.54 6.90 10.93
C ILE A 17 29.02 7.02 10.73
N SER A 18 28.39 6.10 9.99
CA SER A 18 26.95 6.04 9.86
C SER A 18 26.26 5.89 11.22
N ALA A 19 26.72 4.97 12.05
CA ALA A 19 26.17 4.76 13.41
C ALA A 19 26.31 6.00 14.30
N SER A 20 27.42 6.76 14.17
CA SER A 20 27.63 8.02 14.90
C SER A 20 26.58 9.07 14.49
N VAL A 21 26.36 9.27 13.19
CA VAL A 21 25.31 10.19 12.70
C VAL A 21 23.93 9.78 13.24
N GLU A 22 23.58 8.50 13.17
CA GLU A 22 22.30 7.98 13.67
C GLU A 22 22.14 8.23 15.18
N ALA A 23 23.20 8.01 15.95
CA ALA A 23 23.18 8.26 17.38
C ALA A 23 22.92 9.73 17.67
N GLY A 24 23.51 10.65 16.88
CA GLY A 24 23.27 12.10 16.98
C GLY A 24 21.82 12.46 16.67
N VAL A 25 21.24 11.86 15.63
CA VAL A 25 19.82 12.06 15.27
C VAL A 25 18.90 11.53 16.37
N ARG A 26 19.11 10.32 16.86
CA ARG A 26 18.30 9.71 17.93
C ARG A 26 18.33 10.50 19.24
N ARG A 27 19.46 11.13 19.56
CA ARG A 27 19.61 11.96 20.75
C ARG A 27 19.15 13.41 20.56
N GLY A 28 18.63 13.76 19.37
CA GLY A 28 18.20 15.11 19.05
C GLY A 28 19.36 16.12 18.92
N GLN A 29 20.61 15.66 18.88
CA GLN A 29 21.80 16.49 18.74
C GLN A 29 22.05 16.90 17.28
N LEU A 30 21.55 16.08 16.34
CA LEU A 30 21.43 16.37 14.92
C LEU A 30 19.95 16.46 14.58
N THR A 31 19.55 17.62 14.06
CA THR A 31 18.16 17.92 13.74
C THR A 31 17.92 17.99 12.24
N PRO A 32 16.68 17.77 11.76
CA PRO A 32 16.32 17.91 10.37
C PRO A 32 16.80 19.26 9.79
N GLY A 33 17.41 19.17 8.59
CA GLY A 33 17.98 20.34 7.92
C GLY A 33 19.44 20.64 8.27
N ASP A 34 19.97 20.07 9.35
CA ASP A 34 21.37 20.22 9.70
C ASP A 34 22.28 19.68 8.59
N HIS A 35 23.33 20.44 8.24
CA HIS A 35 24.31 20.04 7.24
C HIS A 35 25.37 19.15 7.86
N LEU A 36 25.59 17.96 7.30
CA LEU A 36 26.77 17.18 7.59
C LEU A 36 28.02 17.86 6.95
N PRO A 37 29.20 17.73 7.58
CA PRO A 37 30.41 18.28 7.01
C PRO A 37 30.70 17.77 5.60
N PRO A 38 31.36 18.52 4.74
CA PRO A 38 31.85 18.04 3.46
C PRO A 38 32.70 16.78 3.63
N VAL A 39 32.60 15.83 2.70
CA VAL A 39 33.28 14.53 2.76
C VAL A 39 34.80 14.67 3.06
N ARG A 40 35.48 15.61 2.39
CA ARG A 40 36.93 15.83 2.57
C ARG A 40 37.25 16.41 3.95
N GLU A 41 36.42 17.30 4.44
CA GLU A 41 36.57 17.93 5.76
C GLU A 41 36.42 16.88 6.87
N LEU A 42 35.33 16.08 6.84
CA LEU A 42 35.12 15.02 7.83
C LEU A 42 36.19 13.94 7.76
N ALA A 43 36.65 13.59 6.56
CA ALA A 43 37.74 12.62 6.38
C ALA A 43 39.05 13.08 7.07
N GLY A 44 39.40 14.36 6.90
CA GLY A 44 40.54 14.96 7.59
C GLY A 44 40.38 14.96 9.11
N GLN A 45 39.21 15.30 9.64
CA GLN A 45 38.93 15.32 11.08
C GLN A 45 38.98 13.94 11.73
N LEU A 46 38.53 12.90 11.01
CA LEU A 46 38.47 11.53 11.52
C LEU A 46 39.76 10.72 11.22
N GLY A 47 40.66 11.27 10.41
CA GLY A 47 41.88 10.56 9.98
C GLY A 47 41.57 9.35 9.11
N VAL A 48 40.54 9.41 8.26
CA VAL A 48 40.11 8.32 7.36
C VAL A 48 40.13 8.77 5.90
N SER A 49 39.98 7.83 4.96
CA SER A 49 39.91 8.16 3.54
C SER A 49 38.61 8.90 3.19
N PRO A 50 38.63 9.84 2.22
CA PRO A 50 37.39 10.44 1.71
C PRO A 50 36.39 9.40 1.19
N THR A 51 36.85 8.29 0.67
CA THR A 51 36.00 7.16 0.18
C THR A 51 35.22 6.51 1.32
N THR A 52 35.84 6.38 2.51
CA THR A 52 35.18 5.86 3.72
C THR A 52 34.01 6.74 4.14
N VAL A 53 34.20 8.08 4.18
CA VAL A 53 33.14 9.03 4.50
C VAL A 53 32.07 9.06 3.42
N ALA A 54 32.46 9.02 2.14
CA ALA A 54 31.50 8.98 1.03
C ALA A 54 30.63 7.72 1.08
N SER A 55 31.20 6.57 1.43
CA SER A 55 30.48 5.32 1.65
C SER A 55 29.49 5.44 2.82
N ALA A 56 29.89 6.02 3.95
CA ALA A 56 29.02 6.27 5.10
C ALA A 56 27.82 7.18 4.72
N TYR A 57 28.10 8.28 4.01
CA TYR A 57 27.03 9.19 3.56
C TYR A 57 26.13 8.56 2.51
N GLY A 58 26.68 7.70 1.65
CA GLY A 58 25.91 6.85 0.73
C GLY A 58 24.98 5.90 1.46
N ASP A 59 25.46 5.27 2.53
CA ASP A 59 24.67 4.39 3.39
C ASP A 59 23.53 5.16 4.09
N LEU A 60 23.86 6.26 4.76
CA LEU A 60 22.85 7.12 5.41
C LEU A 60 21.77 7.62 4.44
N ARG A 61 22.16 7.93 3.19
CA ARG A 61 21.23 8.35 2.15
C ARG A 61 20.33 7.22 1.67
N ARG A 62 20.89 6.03 1.41
CA ARG A 62 20.09 4.82 1.07
C ARG A 62 19.08 4.51 2.17
N ARG A 63 19.46 4.68 3.43
CA ARG A 63 18.61 4.48 4.61
C ARG A 63 17.68 5.66 4.92
N GLY A 64 17.64 6.67 4.04
CA GLY A 64 16.74 7.80 4.15
C GLY A 64 17.03 8.78 5.30
N LEU A 65 18.17 8.65 5.99
CA LEU A 65 18.57 9.51 7.11
C LEU A 65 19.14 10.86 6.65
N THR A 66 19.61 10.92 5.40
CA THR A 66 20.17 12.14 4.82
C THR A 66 19.63 12.37 3.40
N THR A 67 19.68 13.61 2.96
CA THR A 67 19.29 14.06 1.62
C THR A 67 20.35 15.00 1.05
N GLY A 68 20.31 15.21 -0.27
CA GLY A 68 21.24 16.10 -0.97
C GLY A 68 22.42 15.36 -1.61
N THR A 69 22.92 15.92 -2.73
CA THR A 69 24.07 15.42 -3.49
C THR A 69 24.88 16.57 -4.06
N GLY A 70 26.18 16.37 -4.28
CA GLY A 70 27.06 17.34 -4.94
C GLY A 70 27.18 18.66 -4.21
N ARG A 71 27.02 19.77 -4.93
CA ARG A 71 27.19 21.15 -4.39
C ARG A 71 26.17 21.53 -3.33
N ALA A 72 25.01 20.89 -3.27
CA ALA A 72 23.98 21.14 -2.27
C ALA A 72 24.34 20.60 -0.87
N GLY A 73 25.41 19.80 -0.77
CA GLY A 73 25.83 19.16 0.48
C GLY A 73 24.90 18.04 0.93
N THR A 74 25.28 17.39 2.05
CA THR A 74 24.48 16.34 2.70
C THR A 74 23.79 16.92 3.93
N ARG A 75 22.47 16.80 4.01
CA ARG A 75 21.67 17.29 5.15
C ARG A 75 20.99 16.13 5.86
N ILE A 76 20.82 16.25 7.17
CA ILE A 76 19.95 15.37 7.93
C ILE A 76 18.53 15.51 7.39
N ARG A 77 17.95 14.39 6.96
CA ARG A 77 16.55 14.35 6.59
C ARG A 77 15.73 14.31 7.89
N GLY A 78 14.69 15.13 7.99
CA GLY A 78 13.64 14.84 8.94
C GLY A 78 13.11 13.46 8.63
N ALA A 79 12.99 12.58 9.62
CA ALA A 79 12.02 11.51 9.47
C ALA A 79 10.73 12.22 9.02
N PRO A 80 10.12 11.86 7.90
CA PRO A 80 8.81 12.40 7.62
C PRO A 80 8.02 12.11 8.89
N PRO A 81 7.34 13.09 9.47
CA PRO A 81 6.47 12.79 10.57
C PRO A 81 5.63 11.64 10.04
N VAL A 82 5.52 10.55 10.81
CA VAL A 82 4.47 9.56 10.61
C VAL A 82 3.20 10.37 10.82
N SER A 83 2.86 11.17 9.81
CA SER A 83 1.83 12.17 9.96
C SER A 83 0.51 11.44 9.94
N SER A 84 -0.38 11.84 10.82
CA SER A 84 -1.80 11.50 10.80
C SER A 84 -2.53 11.85 9.48
N ARG A 85 -1.80 12.23 8.42
CA ARG A 85 -2.29 12.45 7.05
C ARG A 85 -2.57 11.15 6.27
N VAL A 86 -2.63 10.03 6.95
CA VAL A 86 -2.94 8.71 6.38
C VAL A 86 -4.30 8.72 5.65
N TYR A 87 -5.27 9.46 6.19
CA TYR A 87 -6.60 9.52 5.60
C TYR A 87 -6.86 10.90 4.98
N LEU A 88 -7.13 10.88 3.67
CA LEU A 88 -7.67 12.05 2.98
C LEU A 88 -9.14 12.20 3.36
N SER A 89 -9.57 13.43 3.61
CA SER A 89 -10.97 13.79 3.82
C SER A 89 -11.41 14.82 2.78
N ALA A 90 -12.66 14.73 2.37
CA ALA A 90 -13.24 15.74 1.50
C ALA A 90 -13.46 17.05 2.30
N PRO A 91 -13.26 18.22 1.68
CA PRO A 91 -13.65 19.49 2.28
C PRO A 91 -15.14 19.53 2.61
N ALA A 92 -15.51 20.23 3.67
CA ALA A 92 -16.91 20.39 4.05
C ALA A 92 -17.74 21.01 2.90
N GLY A 93 -18.94 20.50 2.68
CA GLY A 93 -19.83 20.97 1.63
C GLY A 93 -19.56 20.42 0.22
N THR A 94 -18.57 19.52 0.06
CA THR A 94 -18.30 18.85 -1.21
C THR A 94 -18.77 17.41 -1.20
N ARG A 95 -19.11 16.87 -2.38
CA ARG A 95 -19.34 15.42 -2.59
C ARG A 95 -18.02 14.69 -2.57
N ASP A 96 -17.92 13.70 -1.68
CA ASP A 96 -16.66 12.99 -1.41
C ASP A 96 -16.35 11.93 -2.47
N LEU A 97 -15.40 12.23 -3.33
CA LEU A 97 -14.75 11.29 -4.25
C LEU A 97 -13.24 11.15 -3.93
N VAL A 98 -12.84 11.57 -2.71
CA VAL A 98 -11.44 11.50 -2.18
C VAL A 98 -11.20 10.22 -1.41
N THR A 99 -12.11 9.91 -0.45
CA THR A 99 -11.91 8.80 0.48
C THR A 99 -11.99 7.46 -0.25
N GLY A 100 -10.94 6.66 -0.13
CA GLY A 100 -10.92 5.28 -0.65
C GLY A 100 -11.66 4.30 0.27
N GLY A 101 -12.71 4.74 0.98
CA GLY A 101 -13.55 3.93 1.83
C GLY A 101 -14.70 3.27 1.06
N PRO A 102 -15.31 2.20 1.61
CA PRO A 102 -16.55 1.66 1.09
C PRO A 102 -17.72 2.64 1.34
N ASP A 103 -18.81 2.44 0.64
CA ASP A 103 -20.08 3.11 0.93
C ASP A 103 -20.66 2.53 2.23
N PRO A 104 -20.92 3.33 3.28
CA PRO A 104 -21.51 2.84 4.53
C PRO A 104 -22.85 2.14 4.34
N ASP A 105 -23.66 2.58 3.37
CA ASP A 105 -25.00 2.05 3.13
C ASP A 105 -24.96 0.64 2.48
N LEU A 106 -23.79 0.23 1.98
CA LEU A 106 -23.56 -1.09 1.39
C LEU A 106 -22.80 -2.04 2.33
N LEU A 107 -22.46 -1.59 3.54
CA LEU A 107 -21.84 -2.44 4.54
C LEU A 107 -22.90 -3.24 5.30
N PRO A 108 -22.58 -4.48 5.73
CA PRO A 108 -23.48 -5.21 6.59
C PRO A 108 -23.64 -4.53 7.94
N LEU A 109 -24.83 -4.60 8.51
CA LEU A 109 -25.06 -4.15 9.87
C LEU A 109 -24.31 -5.08 10.84
N LEU A 110 -23.53 -4.50 11.72
CA LEU A 110 -22.89 -5.25 12.80
C LEU A 110 -23.91 -5.50 13.90
N PRO A 111 -23.86 -6.67 14.57
CA PRO A 111 -24.75 -6.95 15.67
C PRO A 111 -24.54 -5.93 16.81
N ALA A 112 -25.62 -5.39 17.36
CA ALA A 112 -25.58 -4.41 18.45
C ALA A 112 -24.88 -4.95 19.72
N GLN A 113 -24.93 -6.25 19.90
CA GLN A 113 -24.21 -6.95 20.99
C GLN A 113 -23.48 -8.17 20.39
N PRO A 114 -22.21 -8.39 20.77
CA PRO A 114 -21.52 -9.61 20.40
C PRO A 114 -22.23 -10.83 21.01
N ALA A 115 -22.24 -11.94 20.29
CA ALA A 115 -22.75 -13.19 20.82
C ALA A 115 -21.99 -13.56 22.11
N ARG A 116 -22.73 -14.05 23.13
CA ARG A 116 -22.10 -14.51 24.37
C ARG A 116 -21.17 -15.70 24.08
N ARG A 117 -19.92 -15.55 24.44
CA ARG A 117 -18.88 -16.58 24.24
C ARG A 117 -18.02 -16.69 25.49
N PRO A 118 -17.45 -17.87 25.76
CA PRO A 118 -16.49 -18.02 26.85
C PRO A 118 -15.28 -17.11 26.64
N ALA A 119 -14.71 -16.63 27.74
CA ALA A 119 -13.46 -15.90 27.70
C ALA A 119 -12.33 -16.78 27.16
N ARG A 120 -11.48 -16.23 26.34
CA ARG A 120 -10.27 -16.91 25.84
C ARG A 120 -9.11 -16.71 26.79
N MET A 121 -8.34 -17.76 26.99
CA MET A 121 -7.17 -17.75 27.88
C MET A 121 -5.86 -17.73 27.06
N TYR A 122 -4.78 -17.29 27.70
CA TYR A 122 -3.46 -17.10 27.05
C TYR A 122 -2.88 -18.37 26.41
N ALA A 123 -3.21 -19.55 26.92
CA ALA A 123 -2.70 -20.82 26.41
C ALA A 123 -3.45 -21.35 25.16
N GLU A 124 -4.49 -20.64 24.73
CA GLU A 124 -5.29 -21.07 23.60
C GLU A 124 -4.77 -20.54 22.27
N ALA A 125 -5.10 -21.23 21.15
CA ALA A 125 -4.65 -20.83 19.82
C ALA A 125 -5.08 -19.39 19.49
N PRO A 126 -4.17 -18.54 18.94
CA PRO A 126 -4.44 -17.12 18.69
C PRO A 126 -5.45 -16.88 17.56
N VAL A 127 -5.68 -17.87 16.72
CA VAL A 127 -6.63 -17.80 15.58
C VAL A 127 -7.83 -18.70 15.84
N SER A 128 -9.04 -18.16 15.72
CA SER A 128 -10.29 -18.89 15.82
C SER A 128 -10.30 -20.07 14.83
N PRO A 129 -10.57 -21.30 15.30
CA PRO A 129 -10.70 -22.47 14.40
C PRO A 129 -11.81 -22.30 13.36
N ARG A 130 -12.89 -21.59 13.73
CA ARG A 130 -14.00 -21.31 12.79
C ARG A 130 -13.57 -20.31 11.72
N LEU A 131 -12.97 -19.19 12.11
CA LEU A 131 -12.44 -18.20 11.15
C LEU A 131 -11.39 -18.82 10.23
N ARG A 132 -10.49 -19.65 10.77
CA ARG A 132 -9.48 -20.38 10.00
C ARG A 132 -10.11 -21.23 8.89
N ARG A 133 -11.13 -22.02 9.21
CA ARG A 133 -11.81 -22.87 8.21
C ARG A 133 -12.48 -22.02 7.12
N LEU A 134 -13.20 -20.97 7.50
CA LEU A 134 -13.88 -20.08 6.55
C LEU A 134 -12.89 -19.38 5.63
N ALA A 135 -11.82 -18.81 6.20
CA ALA A 135 -10.78 -18.14 5.43
C ALA A 135 -10.06 -19.09 4.46
N ALA A 136 -9.69 -20.29 4.94
CA ALA A 136 -9.06 -21.30 4.10
C ALA A 136 -10.00 -21.74 2.96
N GLY A 137 -11.29 -21.91 3.22
CA GLY A 137 -12.28 -22.22 2.19
C GLY A 137 -12.42 -21.13 1.14
N GLN A 138 -12.48 -19.86 1.54
CA GLN A 138 -12.53 -18.73 0.59
C GLN A 138 -11.27 -18.63 -0.27
N LEU A 139 -10.09 -18.78 0.33
CA LEU A 139 -8.82 -18.70 -0.38
C LEU A 139 -8.67 -19.88 -1.35
N ALA A 140 -9.07 -21.09 -0.93
CA ALA A 140 -9.07 -22.26 -1.79
C ALA A 140 -10.03 -22.12 -2.99
N ALA A 141 -11.20 -21.50 -2.80
CA ALA A 141 -12.13 -21.19 -3.89
C ALA A 141 -11.52 -20.22 -4.92
N ASP A 142 -10.60 -19.36 -4.50
CA ASP A 142 -9.82 -18.46 -5.36
C ASP A 142 -8.54 -19.14 -5.93
N GLY A 143 -8.37 -20.45 -5.75
CA GLY A 143 -7.21 -21.21 -6.23
C GLY A 143 -5.92 -20.99 -5.41
N ILE A 144 -6.02 -20.46 -4.20
CA ILE A 144 -4.88 -20.24 -3.31
C ILE A 144 -4.83 -21.37 -2.29
N GLU A 145 -3.80 -22.22 -2.39
CA GLU A 145 -3.54 -23.27 -1.41
C GLU A 145 -3.05 -22.66 -0.08
N VAL A 146 -3.73 -22.98 1.02
CA VAL A 146 -3.42 -22.48 2.36
C VAL A 146 -2.61 -23.49 3.13
N THR A 147 -1.30 -23.30 3.22
CA THR A 147 -0.39 -24.14 4.02
C THR A 147 -0.33 -23.66 5.47
N SER A 148 -0.30 -22.35 5.70
CA SER A 148 -0.31 -21.72 7.02
C SER A 148 -1.10 -20.43 7.01
N LEU A 149 -1.73 -20.07 8.16
CA LEU A 149 -2.60 -18.91 8.27
C LEU A 149 -2.51 -18.27 9.65
N THR A 150 -2.49 -16.93 9.68
CA THR A 150 -2.64 -16.11 10.88
C THR A 150 -3.58 -14.92 10.63
N VAL A 151 -3.80 -14.10 11.66
CA VAL A 151 -4.70 -12.94 11.61
C VAL A 151 -3.97 -11.71 12.17
N THR A 152 -4.12 -10.56 11.51
CA THR A 152 -3.52 -9.28 11.90
C THR A 152 -4.56 -8.17 12.03
N GLY A 153 -4.18 -7.03 12.59
CA GLY A 153 -5.00 -5.83 12.79
C GLY A 153 -5.30 -5.04 11.51
N GLY A 154 -5.50 -5.74 10.40
CA GLY A 154 -5.74 -5.20 9.06
C GLY A 154 -4.57 -5.44 8.11
N ALA A 155 -4.77 -5.18 6.81
CA ALA A 155 -3.79 -5.48 5.77
C ALA A 155 -2.45 -4.75 5.99
N LEU A 156 -2.46 -3.46 6.34
CA LEU A 156 -1.22 -2.70 6.57
C LEU A 156 -0.40 -3.22 7.77
N ASP A 157 -1.07 -3.62 8.87
CA ASP A 157 -0.39 -4.29 9.99
C ASP A 157 0.24 -5.61 9.54
N GLY A 158 -0.47 -6.35 8.66
CA GLY A 158 0.06 -7.58 8.06
C GLY A 158 1.28 -7.31 7.17
N ILE A 159 1.20 -6.34 6.28
CA ILE A 159 2.31 -5.95 5.39
C ILE A 159 3.54 -5.52 6.21
N GLU A 160 3.35 -4.64 7.21
CA GLU A 160 4.42 -4.20 8.10
C GLU A 160 5.13 -5.38 8.76
N ARG A 161 4.36 -6.29 9.38
CA ARG A 161 4.91 -7.47 10.06
C ARG A 161 5.65 -8.41 9.13
N VAL A 162 5.10 -8.66 7.94
CA VAL A 162 5.74 -9.50 6.92
C VAL A 162 7.07 -8.88 6.49
N LEU A 163 7.07 -7.60 6.09
CA LEU A 163 8.28 -6.89 5.68
C LEU A 163 9.32 -6.87 6.79
N ALA A 164 8.91 -6.62 8.05
CA ALA A 164 9.81 -6.62 9.21
C ALA A 164 10.41 -8.00 9.53
N THR A 165 9.83 -9.10 9.03
CA THR A 165 10.41 -10.44 9.15
C THR A 165 11.35 -10.81 8.00
N TRP A 166 11.18 -10.17 6.86
CA TRP A 166 11.93 -10.49 5.64
C TRP A 166 13.12 -9.57 5.40
N LEU A 167 12.99 -8.30 5.78
CA LEU A 167 13.82 -7.21 5.30
C LEU A 167 14.52 -6.44 6.42
N THR A 168 15.57 -5.75 6.03
CA THR A 168 16.32 -4.78 6.82
C THR A 168 16.23 -3.39 6.17
N PRO A 169 16.42 -2.28 6.94
CA PRO A 169 16.43 -0.95 6.37
C PRO A 169 17.39 -0.83 5.17
N ALA A 170 16.95 -0.10 4.15
CA ALA A 170 17.55 0.08 2.82
C ALA A 170 17.25 -1.04 1.79
N ASP A 171 16.67 -2.17 2.19
CA ASP A 171 16.20 -3.18 1.24
C ASP A 171 15.14 -2.59 0.28
N ARG A 172 15.04 -3.20 -0.88
CA ARG A 172 14.29 -2.69 -2.03
C ARG A 172 12.97 -3.43 -2.18
N VAL A 173 11.86 -2.68 -2.16
CA VAL A 173 10.52 -3.23 -2.31
C VAL A 173 9.88 -2.71 -3.58
N ILE A 174 9.54 -3.61 -4.50
CA ILE A 174 8.76 -3.26 -5.70
C ILE A 174 7.34 -2.91 -5.28
N VAL A 175 6.83 -1.82 -5.84
CA VAL A 175 5.46 -1.33 -5.65
C VAL A 175 4.84 -0.96 -6.99
N GLU A 176 3.54 -1.10 -7.08
CA GLU A 176 2.73 -0.60 -8.19
C GLU A 176 2.73 0.93 -8.21
N ASP A 177 2.85 1.54 -9.40
CA ASP A 177 2.90 2.99 -9.54
C ASP A 177 2.07 3.46 -10.76
N PRO A 178 0.97 4.22 -10.56
CA PRO A 178 0.44 4.67 -9.28
C PRO A 178 -0.08 3.52 -8.40
N GLY A 179 -0.04 3.72 -7.05
CA GLY A 179 -0.33 2.68 -6.09
C GLY A 179 -0.94 3.20 -4.78
N HIS A 180 -0.84 2.41 -3.73
CA HIS A 180 -1.43 2.73 -2.44
C HIS A 180 -0.55 3.70 -1.65
N ALA A 181 -1.00 4.95 -1.47
CA ALA A 181 -0.24 6.02 -0.81
C ALA A 181 0.29 5.61 0.58
N VAL A 182 -0.55 4.95 1.39
CA VAL A 182 -0.18 4.55 2.75
C VAL A 182 0.90 3.47 2.76
N THR A 183 0.94 2.62 1.73
CA THR A 183 2.03 1.64 1.56
C THR A 183 3.36 2.35 1.27
N PHE A 184 3.36 3.41 0.47
CA PHE A 184 4.57 4.22 0.24
C PHE A 184 5.06 4.88 1.54
N ASP A 185 4.14 5.46 2.32
CA ASP A 185 4.47 6.06 3.62
C ASP A 185 5.00 5.00 4.60
N LEU A 186 4.41 3.81 4.62
CA LEU A 186 4.87 2.67 5.45
C LEU A 186 6.30 2.26 5.08
N LEU A 187 6.58 2.05 3.79
CA LEU A 187 7.93 1.69 3.34
C LEU A 187 8.96 2.75 3.72
N ALA A 188 8.60 4.03 3.55
CA ALA A 188 9.46 5.14 3.95
C ALA A 188 9.70 5.18 5.47
N ALA A 189 8.66 4.95 6.28
CA ALA A 189 8.75 4.89 7.74
C ALA A 189 9.62 3.73 8.23
N MET A 190 9.59 2.59 7.55
CA MET A 190 10.42 1.41 7.84
C MET A 190 11.85 1.53 7.27
N GLY A 191 12.15 2.58 6.52
CA GLY A 191 13.46 2.80 5.91
C GLY A 191 13.73 1.96 4.67
N PHE A 192 12.71 1.39 4.01
CA PHE A 192 12.84 0.65 2.76
C PHE A 192 12.86 1.57 1.55
N THR A 193 13.42 1.08 0.46
CA THR A 193 13.45 1.78 -0.82
C THR A 193 12.33 1.28 -1.72
N ALA A 194 11.33 2.11 -1.97
CA ALA A 194 10.28 1.80 -2.94
C ALA A 194 10.85 1.80 -4.37
N VAL A 195 10.60 0.73 -5.12
CA VAL A 195 10.97 0.56 -6.53
C VAL A 195 9.67 0.59 -7.34
N PRO A 196 9.33 1.74 -7.96
CA PRO A 196 8.08 1.88 -8.68
C PRO A 196 8.10 1.07 -9.99
N VAL A 197 6.99 0.39 -10.26
CA VAL A 197 6.73 -0.32 -11.53
C VAL A 197 5.39 0.15 -12.08
N PRO A 198 5.34 0.56 -13.36
CA PRO A 198 4.10 1.03 -13.98
C PRO A 198 2.99 -0.03 -13.96
N VAL A 199 1.75 0.46 -13.88
CA VAL A 199 0.53 -0.35 -13.98
C VAL A 199 -0.29 0.06 -15.21
N ASP A 200 -1.12 -0.87 -15.68
CA ASP A 200 -2.20 -0.65 -16.64
C ASP A 200 -3.54 -1.12 -16.05
N ASP A 201 -4.57 -1.30 -16.87
CA ASP A 201 -5.88 -1.78 -16.39
C ASP A 201 -5.86 -3.23 -15.89
N LEU A 202 -4.80 -3.99 -16.22
CA LEU A 202 -4.55 -5.34 -15.71
C LEU A 202 -3.55 -5.37 -14.53
N GLY A 203 -3.25 -4.22 -13.90
CA GLY A 203 -2.33 -4.10 -12.78
C GLY A 203 -0.87 -3.99 -13.19
N ILE A 204 0.05 -4.49 -12.37
CA ILE A 204 1.49 -4.34 -12.62
C ILE A 204 1.89 -4.90 -14.00
N ARG A 205 2.71 -4.14 -14.73
CA ARG A 205 3.19 -4.55 -16.06
C ARG A 205 4.31 -5.57 -15.94
N PRO A 206 4.22 -6.73 -16.61
CA PRO A 206 5.21 -7.81 -16.52
C PRO A 206 6.61 -7.42 -17.02
N ASP A 207 6.71 -6.59 -18.06
CA ASP A 207 7.97 -6.07 -18.60
C ASP A 207 8.68 -5.17 -17.56
N GLY A 208 7.94 -4.25 -16.95
CA GLY A 208 8.43 -3.39 -15.87
C GLY A 208 8.83 -4.19 -14.63
N LEU A 209 8.04 -5.20 -14.26
CA LEU A 209 8.35 -6.10 -13.15
C LEU A 209 9.65 -6.87 -13.40
N ALA A 210 9.81 -7.47 -14.58
CA ALA A 210 11.03 -8.20 -14.94
C ALA A 210 12.27 -7.29 -14.91
N ALA A 211 12.15 -6.06 -15.44
CA ALA A 211 13.24 -5.09 -15.40
C ALA A 211 13.58 -4.62 -13.98
N ALA A 212 12.60 -4.48 -13.09
CA ALA A 212 12.83 -4.12 -11.70
C ALA A 212 13.50 -5.24 -10.91
N LEU A 213 13.06 -6.49 -11.09
CA LEU A 213 13.65 -7.68 -10.47
C LEU A 213 15.08 -7.93 -10.94
N ALA A 214 15.37 -7.73 -12.22
CA ALA A 214 16.73 -7.85 -12.76
C ALA A 214 17.71 -6.84 -12.13
N ARG A 215 17.23 -5.68 -11.66
CA ARG A 215 18.04 -4.69 -10.91
C ARG A 215 18.17 -5.00 -9.42
N GLY A 216 17.64 -6.11 -8.97
CA GLY A 216 17.64 -6.56 -7.59
C GLY A 216 16.52 -5.90 -6.77
N ALA A 217 15.63 -6.73 -6.24
CA ALA A 217 14.61 -6.34 -5.28
C ALA A 217 14.38 -7.50 -4.30
N ASP A 218 14.15 -7.15 -3.03
CA ASP A 218 14.11 -8.12 -1.93
C ASP A 218 12.68 -8.60 -1.67
N ALA A 219 11.69 -7.74 -1.97
CA ALA A 219 10.27 -8.06 -1.91
C ALA A 219 9.48 -7.25 -2.94
N LEU A 220 8.21 -7.67 -3.15
CA LEU A 220 7.24 -6.91 -3.91
C LEU A 220 5.86 -6.98 -3.26
N ILE A 221 5.08 -5.90 -3.45
CA ILE A 221 3.70 -5.80 -3.01
C ILE A 221 2.82 -5.62 -4.24
N LEU A 222 1.86 -6.51 -4.40
CA LEU A 222 0.94 -6.59 -5.54
C LEU A 222 -0.49 -6.45 -5.06
N THR A 223 -1.34 -5.84 -5.88
CA THR A 223 -2.78 -5.76 -5.63
C THR A 223 -3.51 -6.44 -6.78
N PRO A 224 -3.90 -7.73 -6.64
CA PRO A 224 -4.45 -8.52 -7.73
C PRO A 224 -5.79 -8.01 -8.28
N ARG A 225 -6.58 -7.32 -7.46
CA ARG A 225 -7.88 -6.72 -7.83
C ARG A 225 -8.19 -5.48 -7.02
N ALA A 226 -9.02 -4.59 -7.58
CA ALA A 226 -9.38 -3.31 -6.99
C ALA A 226 -8.15 -2.47 -6.59
N GLN A 227 -7.16 -2.39 -7.47
CA GLN A 227 -5.91 -1.66 -7.23
C GLN A 227 -6.21 -0.24 -6.69
N ALA A 228 -5.55 0.14 -5.61
CA ALA A 228 -5.97 1.26 -4.76
C ALA A 228 -5.95 2.64 -5.44
N ALA A 229 -5.18 2.83 -6.49
CA ALA A 229 -5.11 4.08 -7.24
C ALA A 229 -5.98 4.03 -8.50
N ASN A 230 -5.79 3.04 -9.38
CA ASN A 230 -6.39 3.01 -10.70
C ASN A 230 -7.54 1.99 -10.87
N GLY A 231 -7.84 1.18 -9.84
CA GLY A 231 -8.89 0.16 -9.93
C GLY A 231 -8.59 -0.99 -10.88
N ALA A 232 -7.32 -1.25 -11.18
CA ALA A 232 -6.91 -2.37 -12.01
C ALA A 232 -7.25 -3.71 -11.39
N ALA A 233 -7.39 -4.72 -12.22
CA ALA A 233 -7.54 -6.10 -11.80
C ALA A 233 -6.92 -7.06 -12.80
N TRP A 234 -6.23 -8.06 -12.31
CA TRP A 234 -5.66 -9.12 -13.14
C TRP A 234 -6.76 -9.94 -13.81
N ASP A 235 -6.42 -10.50 -14.93
CA ASP A 235 -7.08 -11.68 -15.50
C ASP A 235 -6.14 -12.89 -15.42
N ALA A 236 -6.60 -14.04 -15.90
CA ALA A 236 -5.81 -15.25 -15.87
C ALA A 236 -4.49 -15.14 -16.67
N GLY A 237 -4.51 -14.38 -17.78
CA GLY A 237 -3.33 -14.14 -18.62
C GLY A 237 -2.28 -13.34 -17.86
N ARG A 238 -2.67 -12.22 -17.25
CA ARG A 238 -1.77 -11.37 -16.45
C ARG A 238 -1.22 -12.13 -15.23
N ALA A 239 -2.03 -12.90 -14.53
CA ALA A 239 -1.57 -13.75 -13.43
C ALA A 239 -0.50 -14.75 -13.88
N ALA A 240 -0.68 -15.37 -15.05
CA ALA A 240 0.28 -16.30 -15.63
C ALA A 240 1.59 -15.60 -16.05
N GLU A 241 1.52 -14.41 -16.67
CA GLU A 241 2.68 -13.60 -17.03
C GLU A 241 3.51 -13.21 -15.79
N ILE A 242 2.85 -12.73 -14.74
CA ILE A 242 3.52 -12.38 -13.46
C ILE A 242 4.15 -13.61 -12.83
N SER A 243 3.44 -14.74 -12.80
CA SER A 243 3.94 -16.02 -12.29
C SER A 243 5.21 -16.46 -13.03
N GLU A 244 5.24 -16.34 -14.36
CA GLU A 244 6.41 -16.65 -15.18
C GLU A 244 7.62 -15.79 -14.83
N VAL A 245 7.41 -14.48 -14.65
CA VAL A 245 8.46 -13.56 -14.22
C VAL A 245 9.00 -13.95 -12.84
N LEU A 246 8.11 -14.21 -11.86
CA LEU A 246 8.49 -14.55 -10.49
C LEU A 246 9.23 -15.88 -10.38
N ARG A 247 8.93 -16.87 -11.22
CA ARG A 247 9.66 -18.16 -11.25
C ARG A 247 11.16 -18.00 -11.51
N ARG A 248 11.56 -16.92 -12.18
CA ARG A 248 12.98 -16.60 -12.45
C ARG A 248 13.65 -15.88 -11.28
N HIS A 249 12.87 -15.46 -10.28
CA HIS A 249 13.32 -14.69 -9.10
C HIS A 249 12.82 -15.30 -7.79
N PRO A 250 13.12 -16.59 -7.49
CA PRO A 250 12.53 -17.32 -6.37
C PRO A 250 12.92 -16.79 -4.98
N SER A 251 13.97 -16.00 -4.88
CA SER A 251 14.41 -15.37 -3.62
C SER A 251 13.64 -14.14 -3.23
N THR A 252 12.92 -13.50 -4.17
CA THR A 252 12.13 -12.30 -3.89
C THR A 252 10.86 -12.66 -3.13
N GLY A 253 10.62 -11.98 -2.00
CA GLY A 253 9.38 -12.16 -1.23
C GLY A 253 8.18 -11.52 -1.93
N VAL A 254 7.04 -12.22 -1.98
CA VAL A 254 5.81 -11.75 -2.65
C VAL A 254 4.70 -11.54 -1.64
N ILE A 255 4.13 -10.34 -1.63
CA ILE A 255 2.93 -9.97 -0.87
C ILE A 255 1.82 -9.65 -1.86
N GLU A 256 0.71 -10.38 -1.81
CA GLU A 256 -0.51 -10.08 -2.53
C GLU A 256 -1.53 -9.47 -1.56
N ASP A 257 -1.90 -8.20 -1.78
CA ASP A 257 -2.85 -7.46 -0.96
C ASP A 257 -4.24 -7.47 -1.61
N ASP A 258 -5.07 -8.46 -1.26
CA ASP A 258 -6.49 -8.51 -1.63
C ASP A 258 -7.34 -7.75 -0.60
N HIS A 259 -7.17 -6.42 -0.59
CA HIS A 259 -7.82 -5.55 0.39
C HIS A 259 -9.33 -5.36 0.15
N ALA A 260 -9.81 -5.56 -1.05
CA ALA A 260 -11.22 -5.39 -1.40
C ALA A 260 -12.04 -6.67 -1.22
N GLY A 261 -11.40 -7.83 -1.37
CA GLY A 261 -12.09 -9.11 -1.25
C GLY A 261 -13.27 -9.23 -2.23
N PRO A 262 -14.43 -9.77 -1.79
CA PRO A 262 -15.56 -10.04 -2.67
C PRO A 262 -16.17 -8.78 -3.31
N VAL A 263 -16.07 -7.60 -2.67
CA VAL A 263 -16.65 -6.35 -3.22
C VAL A 263 -15.84 -5.77 -4.39
N ALA A 264 -14.73 -6.40 -4.76
CA ALA A 264 -13.98 -6.05 -5.97
C ALA A 264 -14.81 -6.26 -7.26
N GLY A 265 -15.81 -7.13 -7.24
CA GLY A 265 -16.70 -7.37 -8.38
C GLY A 265 -16.08 -8.13 -9.55
N VAL A 266 -14.91 -8.75 -9.33
CA VAL A 266 -14.18 -9.57 -10.30
C VAL A 266 -13.56 -10.78 -9.59
N PRO A 267 -13.28 -11.88 -10.32
CA PRO A 267 -12.58 -13.04 -9.76
C PRO A 267 -11.23 -12.63 -9.14
N ALA A 268 -10.82 -13.35 -8.11
CA ALA A 268 -9.46 -13.27 -7.60
C ALA A 268 -8.53 -14.12 -8.47
N PHE A 269 -7.35 -13.58 -8.75
CA PHE A 269 -6.23 -14.29 -9.33
C PHE A 269 -5.01 -14.12 -8.45
N SER A 270 -4.17 -15.14 -8.39
CA SER A 270 -2.90 -15.10 -7.68
C SER A 270 -1.79 -15.49 -8.62
N ALA A 271 -0.65 -14.84 -8.50
CA ALA A 271 0.55 -15.25 -9.23
C ALA A 271 1.05 -16.65 -8.80
N ARG A 272 0.47 -17.20 -7.75
CA ARG A 272 0.71 -18.58 -7.31
C ARG A 272 -0.32 -19.60 -7.81
N ALA A 273 -1.49 -19.18 -8.27
CA ALA A 273 -2.49 -20.07 -8.80
C ALA A 273 -1.92 -20.82 -10.02
N GLY A 274 -1.88 -22.14 -9.96
CA GLY A 274 -1.23 -22.97 -10.98
C GLY A 274 0.27 -23.22 -10.80
N ALA A 275 0.92 -22.58 -9.83
CA ALA A 275 2.31 -22.85 -9.45
C ALA A 275 2.42 -23.89 -8.32
N SER A 276 1.55 -24.91 -8.32
CA SER A 276 1.63 -26.06 -7.40
C SER A 276 2.94 -26.81 -7.64
N GLY A 277 3.95 -26.53 -6.80
CA GLY A 277 5.26 -27.18 -6.89
C GLY A 277 6.41 -26.31 -6.39
N PRO A 278 7.65 -26.85 -6.36
CA PRO A 278 8.84 -26.19 -5.80
C PRO A 278 9.36 -24.97 -6.60
N ARG A 279 8.59 -24.45 -7.56
CA ARG A 279 9.03 -23.40 -8.50
C ARG A 279 8.43 -22.00 -8.26
N GLY A 280 7.62 -21.81 -7.21
CA GLY A 280 7.12 -20.49 -6.80
C GLY A 280 8.11 -19.73 -5.92
N PRO A 281 7.83 -18.45 -5.56
CA PRO A 281 8.64 -17.71 -4.60
C PRO A 281 8.69 -18.45 -3.26
N ALA A 282 9.90 -18.53 -2.68
CA ALA A 282 10.12 -19.23 -1.41
C ALA A 282 9.43 -18.52 -0.23
N ARG A 283 9.28 -17.20 -0.33
CA ARG A 283 8.60 -16.35 0.65
C ARG A 283 7.37 -15.72 0.01
N TRP A 284 6.20 -15.99 0.55
CA TRP A 284 4.98 -15.43 -0.01
C TRP A 284 3.89 -15.29 1.06
N VAL A 285 3.06 -14.28 0.89
CA VAL A 285 1.87 -14.05 1.68
C VAL A 285 0.76 -13.49 0.80
N THR A 286 -0.45 -14.01 0.94
CA THR A 286 -1.67 -13.38 0.45
C THR A 286 -2.44 -12.86 1.65
N LEU A 287 -2.82 -11.57 1.62
CA LEU A 287 -3.63 -10.93 2.63
C LEU A 287 -5.05 -10.74 2.12
N ARG A 288 -6.04 -11.07 2.95
CA ARG A 288 -7.46 -10.73 2.70
C ARG A 288 -8.00 -9.90 3.84
N SER A 289 -8.23 -8.62 3.55
CA SER A 289 -8.81 -7.67 4.51
C SER A 289 -10.34 -7.73 4.51
N VAL A 290 -10.94 -7.49 5.68
CA VAL A 290 -12.40 -7.34 5.80
C VAL A 290 -12.84 -5.87 5.73
N SER A 291 -11.91 -4.92 5.71
CA SER A 291 -12.21 -3.49 5.88
C SER A 291 -13.11 -2.90 4.81
N LYS A 292 -13.07 -3.42 3.57
CA LYS A 292 -13.88 -2.91 2.46
C LYS A 292 -15.20 -3.66 2.30
N SER A 293 -15.27 -4.87 2.78
CA SER A 293 -16.44 -5.74 2.66
C SER A 293 -17.34 -5.75 3.91
N LEU A 294 -16.73 -5.73 5.10
CA LEU A 294 -17.48 -5.83 6.36
C LEU A 294 -17.43 -4.56 7.22
N GLY A 295 -16.54 -3.64 6.89
CA GLY A 295 -16.39 -2.36 7.59
C GLY A 295 -14.96 -2.11 8.08
N PRO A 296 -14.50 -0.86 8.00
CA PRO A 296 -13.12 -0.50 8.34
C PRO A 296 -12.79 -0.64 9.83
N ASP A 297 -13.80 -0.58 10.71
CA ASP A 297 -13.62 -0.64 12.16
C ASP A 297 -13.29 -2.05 12.68
N LEU A 298 -13.64 -3.09 11.94
CA LEU A 298 -13.33 -4.48 12.33
C LEU A 298 -11.83 -4.77 12.39
N ARG A 299 -11.01 -3.97 11.74
CA ARG A 299 -9.55 -4.01 11.82
C ARG A 299 -8.97 -5.44 11.82
N LEU A 300 -9.37 -6.24 10.81
CA LEU A 300 -8.94 -7.62 10.68
C LEU A 300 -8.51 -7.92 9.25
N ALA A 301 -7.39 -8.61 9.10
CA ALA A 301 -6.98 -9.25 7.86
C ALA A 301 -6.49 -10.67 8.13
N VAL A 302 -6.84 -11.58 7.25
CA VAL A 302 -6.30 -12.94 7.22
C VAL A 302 -5.04 -12.93 6.37
N LEU A 303 -3.99 -13.55 6.86
CA LEU A 303 -2.74 -13.79 6.14
C LEU A 303 -2.58 -15.29 5.92
N ALA A 304 -2.51 -15.71 4.68
CA ALA A 304 -2.08 -17.05 4.29
C ALA A 304 -0.72 -16.97 3.61
N GLY A 305 0.18 -17.91 3.90
CA GLY A 305 1.53 -17.81 3.36
C GLY A 305 2.37 -19.06 3.60
N ASP A 306 3.64 -18.97 3.25
CA ASP A 306 4.59 -20.01 3.62
C ASP A 306 4.72 -20.12 5.15
N GLU A 307 4.94 -21.34 5.63
CA GLU A 307 4.94 -21.67 7.06
C GLU A 307 5.96 -20.85 7.86
N ALA A 308 7.15 -20.66 7.31
CA ALA A 308 8.23 -19.93 7.98
C ALA A 308 7.86 -18.44 8.17
N THR A 309 7.26 -17.81 7.16
CA THR A 309 6.80 -16.42 7.25
C THR A 309 5.66 -16.28 8.24
N ILE A 310 4.62 -17.11 8.12
CA ILE A 310 3.45 -17.03 9.01
C ILE A 310 3.84 -17.29 10.48
N THR A 311 4.70 -18.27 10.73
CA THR A 311 5.20 -18.55 12.09
C THR A 311 5.97 -17.35 12.68
N ARG A 312 6.82 -16.70 11.89
CA ARG A 312 7.57 -15.51 12.34
C ARG A 312 6.65 -14.32 12.61
N VAL A 313 5.67 -14.07 11.73
CA VAL A 313 4.67 -13.00 11.91
C VAL A 313 3.86 -13.26 13.20
N ALA A 314 3.34 -14.47 13.40
CA ALA A 314 2.60 -14.84 14.60
C ALA A 314 3.46 -14.74 15.87
N GLY A 315 4.73 -15.17 15.83
CA GLY A 315 5.68 -15.05 16.92
C GLY A 315 5.96 -13.59 17.32
N ARG A 316 6.19 -12.71 16.36
CA ARG A 316 6.35 -11.27 16.63
C ARG A 316 5.08 -10.64 17.20
N GLN A 317 3.92 -11.05 16.71
CA GLN A 317 2.64 -10.58 17.23
C GLN A 317 2.44 -11.02 18.69
N ALA A 318 2.79 -12.25 19.03
CA ALA A 318 2.72 -12.77 20.39
C ALA A 318 3.58 -11.99 21.38
N LEU A 319 4.73 -11.44 20.94
CA LEU A 319 5.61 -10.60 21.77
C LEU A 319 5.12 -9.14 21.92
N GLY A 320 4.09 -8.74 21.19
CA GLY A 320 3.52 -7.40 21.23
C GLY A 320 2.05 -7.43 21.65
N THR A 321 1.16 -7.29 20.69
CA THR A 321 -0.30 -7.24 20.91
C THR A 321 -0.93 -8.59 21.30
N GLY A 322 -0.17 -9.69 21.21
CA GLY A 322 -0.63 -11.05 21.44
C GLY A 322 -1.37 -11.60 20.22
N TRP A 323 -2.61 -11.22 20.06
CA TRP A 323 -3.48 -11.62 18.95
C TRP A 323 -4.54 -10.55 18.67
N VAL A 324 -5.18 -10.62 17.50
CA VAL A 324 -6.41 -9.84 17.24
C VAL A 324 -7.52 -10.38 18.14
N SER A 325 -8.30 -9.48 18.74
CA SER A 325 -9.39 -9.87 19.63
C SER A 325 -10.19 -11.04 19.09
N TYR A 326 -10.33 -12.09 19.88
CA TYR A 326 -11.10 -13.27 19.50
C TYR A 326 -12.57 -12.94 19.24
N GLN A 327 -13.11 -11.93 19.93
CA GLN A 327 -14.48 -11.46 19.68
C GLN A 327 -14.63 -10.91 18.27
N LEU A 328 -13.64 -10.14 17.78
CA LEU A 328 -13.63 -9.64 16.40
C LEU A 328 -13.48 -10.77 15.38
N GLN A 329 -12.62 -11.75 15.67
CA GLN A 329 -12.44 -12.92 14.80
C GLN A 329 -13.75 -13.70 14.65
N GLU A 330 -14.45 -13.94 15.74
CA GLU A 330 -15.72 -14.68 15.73
C GLU A 330 -16.85 -13.84 15.10
N MET A 331 -16.85 -12.53 15.26
CA MET A 331 -17.80 -11.63 14.60
C MET A 331 -17.60 -11.71 13.07
N VAL A 332 -16.36 -11.68 12.60
CA VAL A 332 -16.07 -11.87 11.17
C VAL A 332 -16.50 -13.26 10.70
N ALA A 333 -16.30 -14.30 11.50
CA ALA A 333 -16.74 -15.63 11.18
C ALA A 333 -18.28 -15.75 11.14
N ASP A 334 -19.01 -15.05 12.02
CA ASP A 334 -20.47 -14.95 11.97
C ASP A 334 -20.93 -14.30 10.65
N LEU A 335 -20.37 -13.14 10.34
CA LEU A 335 -20.71 -12.40 9.09
C LEU A 335 -20.38 -13.21 7.83
N TRP A 336 -19.26 -13.90 7.79
CA TRP A 336 -18.87 -14.74 6.65
C TRP A 336 -19.69 -16.04 6.55
N SER A 337 -20.42 -16.41 7.60
CA SER A 337 -21.31 -17.58 7.60
C SER A 337 -22.77 -17.20 7.34
N ASP A 338 -23.10 -15.91 7.36
CA ASP A 338 -24.47 -15.43 7.16
C ASP A 338 -24.80 -15.29 5.66
N PRO A 339 -25.75 -16.09 5.12
CA PRO A 339 -26.13 -16.00 3.73
C PRO A 339 -26.68 -14.62 3.32
N SER A 340 -27.27 -13.87 4.26
CA SER A 340 -27.79 -12.52 3.98
C SER A 340 -26.64 -11.54 3.77
N VAL A 341 -25.58 -11.62 4.57
CA VAL A 341 -24.35 -10.83 4.41
C VAL A 341 -23.67 -11.17 3.08
N LEU A 342 -23.53 -12.45 2.74
CA LEU A 342 -22.89 -12.86 1.48
C LEU A 342 -23.65 -12.31 0.27
N ARG A 343 -24.99 -12.40 0.25
CA ARG A 343 -25.80 -11.76 -0.80
C ARG A 343 -25.67 -10.23 -0.82
N GLY A 344 -25.55 -9.60 0.36
CA GLY A 344 -25.29 -8.17 0.46
C GLY A 344 -23.96 -7.75 -0.17
N LEU A 345 -22.90 -8.54 0.04
CA LEU A 345 -21.58 -8.31 -0.58
C LEU A 345 -21.62 -8.44 -2.11
N ASP A 346 -22.34 -9.44 -2.62
CA ASP A 346 -22.56 -9.60 -4.08
C ASP A 346 -23.31 -8.41 -4.66
N SER A 347 -24.37 -7.95 -3.97
CA SER A 347 -25.12 -6.75 -4.35
C SER A 347 -24.23 -5.50 -4.32
N ALA A 348 -23.44 -5.30 -3.27
CA ALA A 348 -22.50 -4.19 -3.18
C ALA A 348 -21.48 -4.17 -4.33
N ALA A 349 -20.94 -5.34 -4.70
CA ALA A 349 -20.04 -5.49 -5.84
C ALA A 349 -20.72 -5.06 -7.16
N GLN A 350 -21.98 -5.43 -7.36
CA GLN A 350 -22.77 -5.02 -8.55
C GLN A 350 -23.02 -3.51 -8.57
N VAL A 351 -23.35 -2.91 -7.42
CA VAL A 351 -23.54 -1.45 -7.29
C VAL A 351 -22.24 -0.71 -7.63
N TYR A 352 -21.10 -1.13 -7.07
CA TYR A 352 -19.82 -0.50 -7.41
C TYR A 352 -19.47 -0.65 -8.89
N ALA A 353 -19.71 -1.81 -9.47
CA ALA A 353 -19.50 -2.04 -10.90
C ALA A 353 -20.39 -1.13 -11.76
N GLY A 354 -21.67 -0.93 -11.38
CA GLY A 354 -22.61 -0.01 -12.03
C GLY A 354 -22.12 1.44 -11.98
N ARG A 355 -21.80 1.93 -10.79
CA ARG A 355 -21.26 3.29 -10.57
C ARG A 355 -19.97 3.52 -11.38
N GLY A 356 -19.07 2.55 -11.40
CA GLY A 356 -17.83 2.63 -12.18
C GLY A 356 -18.06 2.68 -13.69
N ARG A 357 -19.01 1.89 -14.21
CA ARG A 357 -19.40 1.95 -15.63
C ARG A 357 -20.03 3.31 -15.98
N ALA A 358 -20.98 3.80 -15.18
CA ALA A 358 -21.62 5.09 -15.38
C ALA A 358 -20.60 6.23 -15.43
N LEU A 359 -19.66 6.25 -14.46
CA LEU A 359 -18.62 7.27 -14.40
C LEU A 359 -17.70 7.22 -15.63
N ARG A 360 -17.16 6.07 -15.98
CA ARG A 360 -16.24 5.94 -17.14
C ARG A 360 -16.96 6.27 -18.45
N SER A 361 -18.21 5.84 -18.62
CA SER A 361 -19.02 6.18 -19.80
C SER A 361 -19.27 7.68 -19.89
N ALA A 362 -19.61 8.34 -18.80
CA ALA A 362 -19.82 9.78 -18.76
C ALA A 362 -18.53 10.57 -19.08
N LEU A 363 -17.39 10.16 -18.54
CA LEU A 363 -16.08 10.76 -18.87
C LEU A 363 -15.72 10.54 -20.35
N ALA A 364 -15.94 9.34 -20.87
CA ALA A 364 -15.66 9.00 -22.27
C ALA A 364 -16.51 9.85 -23.24
N ALA A 365 -17.74 10.22 -22.89
CA ALA A 365 -18.57 11.12 -23.68
C ALA A 365 -17.94 12.53 -23.84
N HIS A 366 -17.01 12.90 -22.98
CA HIS A 366 -16.20 14.12 -23.07
C HIS A 366 -14.78 13.88 -23.60
N GLY A 367 -14.48 12.70 -24.15
CA GLY A 367 -13.16 12.34 -24.66
C GLY A 367 -12.12 12.07 -23.56
N ILE A 368 -12.55 11.83 -22.30
CA ILE A 368 -11.68 11.61 -21.17
C ILE A 368 -11.58 10.12 -20.89
N THR A 369 -10.35 9.58 -20.95
CA THR A 369 -10.06 8.19 -20.61
C THR A 369 -9.82 8.05 -19.11
N ALA A 370 -10.57 7.17 -18.46
CA ALA A 370 -10.38 6.78 -17.08
C ALA A 370 -10.09 5.29 -17.00
N SER A 371 -9.03 4.91 -16.28
CA SER A 371 -8.72 3.51 -15.99
C SER A 371 -9.66 2.92 -14.92
N GLY A 372 -9.61 1.63 -14.73
CA GLY A 372 -10.30 0.92 -13.65
C GLY A 372 -11.28 -0.13 -14.11
N ARG A 373 -11.06 -1.38 -13.71
CA ARG A 373 -11.87 -2.56 -14.05
C ARG A 373 -12.63 -3.13 -12.86
N SER A 374 -12.26 -2.71 -11.63
CA SER A 374 -12.64 -3.41 -10.41
C SER A 374 -12.65 -2.45 -9.22
N GLY A 375 -13.40 -2.79 -8.18
CA GLY A 375 -13.52 -2.00 -6.97
C GLY A 375 -14.28 -0.68 -7.19
N PHE A 376 -13.82 0.38 -6.53
CA PHE A 376 -14.53 1.66 -6.52
C PHE A 376 -13.60 2.88 -6.68
N THR A 377 -12.47 2.68 -7.35
CA THR A 377 -11.51 3.75 -7.70
C THR A 377 -11.19 3.72 -9.18
N CYS A 378 -10.87 4.88 -9.74
CA CYS A 378 -10.31 5.00 -11.07
C CYS A 378 -9.27 6.12 -11.10
N TRP A 379 -8.45 6.13 -12.14
CA TRP A 379 -7.42 7.13 -12.39
C TRP A 379 -7.65 7.82 -13.72
N VAL A 380 -7.58 9.16 -13.70
CA VAL A 380 -7.68 9.99 -14.89
C VAL A 380 -6.37 10.76 -15.06
N PRO A 381 -5.64 10.60 -16.16
CA PRO A 381 -4.45 11.41 -16.45
C PRO A 381 -4.78 12.90 -16.47
N ALA A 382 -4.00 13.72 -15.77
CA ALA A 382 -4.16 15.18 -15.73
C ALA A 382 -2.80 15.82 -15.41
N ALA A 383 -2.29 16.66 -16.32
CA ALA A 383 -0.99 17.30 -16.15
C ALA A 383 -0.95 18.25 -14.94
N ASP A 384 -2.04 18.97 -14.69
CA ASP A 384 -2.22 19.84 -13.51
C ASP A 384 -3.24 19.21 -12.53
N GLU A 385 -2.82 18.17 -11.82
CA GLU A 385 -3.67 17.41 -10.89
C GLU A 385 -4.25 18.27 -9.75
N ASP A 386 -3.46 19.22 -9.21
CA ASP A 386 -3.89 20.12 -8.15
C ASP A 386 -4.89 21.16 -8.65
N GLY A 387 -4.68 21.69 -9.83
CA GLY A 387 -5.60 22.65 -10.44
C GLY A 387 -6.94 22.03 -10.82
N VAL A 388 -6.92 20.79 -11.34
CA VAL A 388 -8.15 20.04 -11.61
C VAL A 388 -8.91 19.79 -10.31
N ALA A 389 -8.24 19.31 -9.26
CA ALA A 389 -8.85 19.05 -7.96
C ALA A 389 -9.44 20.32 -7.34
N SER A 390 -8.73 21.46 -7.42
CA SER A 390 -9.20 22.74 -6.91
C SER A 390 -10.43 23.25 -7.66
N SER A 391 -10.43 23.12 -9.00
CA SER A 391 -11.58 23.52 -9.84
C SER A 391 -12.81 22.68 -9.55
N LEU A 392 -12.64 21.37 -9.37
CA LEU A 392 -13.73 20.46 -9.01
C LEU A 392 -14.26 20.76 -7.59
N ALA A 393 -13.37 21.05 -6.63
CA ALA A 393 -13.78 21.41 -5.27
C ALA A 393 -14.65 22.69 -5.27
N ALA A 394 -14.30 23.68 -6.08
CA ALA A 394 -15.12 24.89 -6.29
C ALA A 394 -16.49 24.59 -6.92
N ALA A 395 -16.60 23.53 -7.70
CA ALA A 395 -17.86 23.03 -8.27
C ALA A 395 -18.60 22.02 -7.35
N GLY A 396 -18.14 21.84 -6.11
CA GLY A 396 -18.76 20.96 -5.12
C GLY A 396 -18.37 19.49 -5.20
N TRP A 397 -17.27 19.14 -5.91
CA TRP A 397 -16.75 17.79 -6.06
C TRP A 397 -15.33 17.66 -5.52
N ALA A 398 -15.11 16.86 -4.53
CA ALA A 398 -13.78 16.61 -4.01
C ALA A 398 -13.16 15.35 -4.64
N VAL A 399 -12.00 15.48 -5.27
CA VAL A 399 -11.19 14.38 -5.82
C VAL A 399 -9.79 14.45 -5.24
N ALA A 400 -9.01 13.36 -5.34
CA ALA A 400 -7.67 13.31 -4.80
C ALA A 400 -6.61 13.60 -5.89
N PRO A 401 -5.76 14.65 -5.74
CA PRO A 401 -4.58 14.82 -6.57
C PRO A 401 -3.68 13.59 -6.50
N GLY A 402 -3.11 13.21 -7.63
CA GLY A 402 -2.42 11.95 -7.80
C GLY A 402 -1.05 11.87 -7.15
N GLN A 403 -0.39 13.01 -6.84
CA GLN A 403 0.98 13.04 -6.34
C GLN A 403 1.22 12.16 -5.10
N ARG A 404 0.19 11.93 -4.28
CA ARG A 404 0.29 11.04 -3.11
C ARG A 404 0.26 9.56 -3.47
N PHE A 405 -0.26 9.22 -4.64
CA PHE A 405 -0.47 7.84 -5.11
C PHE A 405 0.58 7.41 -6.12
N ARG A 406 1.60 8.24 -6.37
CA ARG A 406 2.64 7.96 -7.35
C ARG A 406 4.03 8.27 -6.82
N VAL A 407 5.01 7.56 -7.36
CA VAL A 407 6.44 7.77 -7.11
C VAL A 407 7.09 8.36 -8.37
N ALA A 408 6.89 7.73 -9.51
CA ALA A 408 7.42 8.10 -10.82
C ALA A 408 6.36 8.13 -11.92
N ALA A 409 5.17 7.61 -11.68
CA ALA A 409 4.08 7.60 -12.65
C ALA A 409 3.70 9.02 -13.10
N PRO A 410 3.19 9.19 -14.33
CA PRO A 410 2.68 10.47 -14.81
C PRO A 410 1.58 11.06 -13.91
N PRO A 411 1.44 12.41 -13.88
CA PRO A 411 0.40 13.07 -13.09
C PRO A 411 -1.01 12.63 -13.49
N GLY A 412 -1.90 12.64 -12.51
CA GLY A 412 -3.29 12.28 -12.70
C GLY A 412 -4.14 12.55 -11.46
N VAL A 413 -5.41 12.28 -11.56
CA VAL A 413 -6.38 12.44 -10.47
C VAL A 413 -6.96 11.08 -10.12
N ARG A 414 -6.95 10.73 -8.85
CA ARG A 414 -7.64 9.55 -8.34
C ARG A 414 -9.07 9.92 -7.95
N ILE A 415 -10.02 9.16 -8.44
CA ILE A 415 -11.44 9.31 -8.15
C ILE A 415 -11.94 8.08 -7.41
N SER A 416 -12.50 8.24 -6.21
CA SER A 416 -13.21 7.20 -5.49
C SER A 416 -14.71 7.34 -5.73
N PHE A 417 -15.28 6.45 -6.51
CA PHE A 417 -16.70 6.50 -6.88
C PHE A 417 -17.60 5.61 -5.98
N ALA A 418 -17.07 5.16 -4.85
CA ALA A 418 -17.83 4.31 -3.93
C ALA A 418 -19.21 4.87 -3.57
N ARG A 419 -19.32 6.20 -3.44
CA ARG A 419 -20.55 6.90 -3.04
C ARG A 419 -21.14 7.77 -4.16
N LEU A 420 -20.64 7.68 -5.39
CA LEU A 420 -21.17 8.42 -6.53
C LEU A 420 -22.45 7.75 -7.04
N ALA A 421 -23.60 8.44 -6.96
CA ALA A 421 -24.81 7.96 -7.59
C ALA A 421 -24.63 7.92 -9.13
N GLU A 422 -25.15 6.89 -9.79
CA GLU A 422 -25.03 6.74 -11.26
C GLU A 422 -25.62 7.96 -11.98
N ALA A 423 -26.72 8.51 -11.47
CA ALA A 423 -27.37 9.71 -12.03
C ALA A 423 -26.50 10.98 -11.93
N ASP A 424 -25.53 11.02 -11.01
CA ASP A 424 -24.62 12.16 -10.83
C ASP A 424 -23.40 12.10 -11.76
N ALA A 425 -23.13 10.95 -12.36
CA ALA A 425 -21.93 10.73 -13.19
C ALA A 425 -21.83 11.70 -14.40
N PRO A 426 -22.91 12.01 -15.13
CA PRO A 426 -22.85 12.99 -16.23
C PRO A 426 -22.50 14.40 -15.75
N SER A 427 -23.11 14.86 -14.64
CA SER A 427 -22.81 16.17 -14.06
C SER A 427 -21.36 16.27 -13.62
N PHE A 428 -20.84 15.26 -12.92
CA PHE A 428 -19.44 15.20 -12.53
C PHE A 428 -18.51 15.22 -13.74
N ALA A 429 -18.78 14.42 -14.78
CA ALA A 429 -17.94 14.34 -15.97
C ALA A 429 -17.90 15.67 -16.74
N ALA A 430 -19.01 16.40 -16.81
CA ALA A 430 -19.06 17.73 -17.42
C ALA A 430 -18.18 18.75 -16.66
N GLU A 431 -18.23 18.72 -15.31
CA GLU A 431 -17.36 19.57 -14.47
C GLU A 431 -15.88 19.17 -14.62
N PHE A 432 -15.58 17.89 -14.66
CA PHE A 432 -14.22 17.39 -14.86
C PHE A 432 -13.66 17.85 -16.22
N ALA A 433 -14.46 17.73 -17.30
CA ALA A 433 -14.08 18.21 -18.63
C ALA A 433 -13.86 19.73 -18.66
N ARG A 434 -14.64 20.49 -17.90
CA ARG A 434 -14.47 21.95 -17.77
C ARG A 434 -13.16 22.28 -17.02
N ALA A 435 -12.87 21.57 -15.95
CA ALA A 435 -11.65 21.73 -15.18
C ALA A 435 -10.38 21.47 -16.01
N LEU A 436 -10.41 20.46 -16.88
CA LEU A 436 -9.30 20.16 -17.79
C LEU A 436 -9.09 21.27 -18.85
N ARG A 437 -10.17 21.80 -19.45
CA ARG A 437 -10.10 22.87 -20.49
C ARG A 437 -9.61 24.22 -19.95
N HIS A 438 -10.06 24.62 -18.77
CA HIS A 438 -9.66 25.90 -18.14
C HIS A 438 -8.16 26.02 -17.89
N ARG A 439 -7.43 24.92 -17.91
CA ARG A 439 -6.00 24.88 -17.66
C ARG A 439 -5.16 24.75 -18.92
N ALA A 440 -5.68 24.11 -19.98
CA ALA A 440 -5.00 24.12 -21.28
C ALA A 440 -4.82 25.56 -21.80
N SER A 441 -5.84 26.42 -21.62
CA SER A 441 -5.80 27.83 -22.05
C SER A 441 -4.96 28.79 -21.17
N ARG A 442 -4.33 28.31 -20.08
CA ARG A 442 -3.44 29.11 -19.22
C ARG A 442 -1.98 28.68 -19.32
N LEU A 443 -1.68 27.63 -20.04
CA LEU A 443 -0.34 27.13 -20.31
C LEU A 443 0.16 27.46 -21.72
N ASP A 444 -0.77 27.93 -22.60
CA ASP A 444 -0.50 28.60 -23.88
C ASP A 444 -0.39 30.12 -23.65
#